data_0bd3688fa572ddafd51bf64ca9b74643
#
_entry.id   0bd3688fa572ddafd51bf64ca9b74643
#
_cell.length_a   1.000
_cell.length_b   1.000
_cell.length_c   1.000
_cell.angle_alpha   90.00
_cell.angle_beta   90.00
_cell.angle_gamma   90.00
#
_symmetry.space_group_name_H-M   'P 1'
#
loop_
_entity.id
_entity.type
_entity.pdbx_description
1 polymer ?
#
loop_
_entity_poly.entity_id
_entity_poly.type
_entity_poly.pdbx_seq_one_letter_code
_entity_poly.pdbx_strand_id
1 'polypeptide(L)'
;MEHEVWYKYPQAVNHLPDDIFFITTQELLDMYPNMNAKERENAITKEHGCVFVMQIGDKLSNNEKHDGRAPDYDDWTLNGDILFWYEPLQSALEISSMGIRVDEDTLLEQLKKENCLERCELPFHKAILNKELPYTLGGGIGQSRLCMLLLKKAHIGEVQASLWPEDMVDTCLKNNIQIL
;
A
#
# COMPACT_ATOMS: atom_id res chain seq x y z
N MET A 1 18.95 -7.36 2.28
CA MET A 1 18.43 -7.71 0.93
C MET A 1 18.98 -6.76 -0.12
N GLU A 2 18.79 -5.45 -0.03
CA GLU A 2 19.34 -4.45 -0.98
C GLU A 2 20.84 -4.60 -1.17
N HIS A 3 21.61 -4.64 -0.08
CA HIS A 3 23.06 -4.79 -0.11
C HIS A 3 23.54 -6.07 -0.81
N GLU A 4 22.82 -7.21 -0.63
CA GLU A 4 23.19 -8.46 -1.30
C GLU A 4 22.87 -8.45 -2.78
N VAL A 5 21.75 -7.84 -3.19
CA VAL A 5 21.40 -7.66 -4.60
C VAL A 5 22.43 -6.73 -5.26
N TRP A 6 22.76 -5.61 -4.61
CA TRP A 6 23.78 -4.68 -5.10
C TRP A 6 25.15 -5.35 -5.27
N TYR A 7 25.56 -6.20 -4.32
CA TYR A 7 26.84 -6.90 -4.40
C TYR A 7 26.92 -7.84 -5.62
N LYS A 8 25.84 -8.55 -5.93
CA LYS A 8 25.78 -9.49 -7.07
C LYS A 8 25.46 -8.81 -8.41
N TYR A 9 24.64 -7.78 -8.38
CA TYR A 9 24.07 -7.13 -9.57
C TYR A 9 24.07 -5.59 -9.39
N PRO A 10 25.26 -4.95 -9.32
CA PRO A 10 25.36 -3.54 -8.99
C PRO A 10 24.65 -2.62 -9.99
N GLN A 11 24.44 -3.08 -11.23
CA GLN A 11 23.72 -2.34 -12.26
C GLN A 11 22.19 -2.41 -12.12
N ALA A 12 21.67 -3.33 -11.31
CA ALA A 12 20.23 -3.57 -11.18
C ALA A 12 19.58 -2.80 -10.03
N VAL A 13 20.36 -2.37 -9.05
CA VAL A 13 19.84 -1.81 -7.80
C VAL A 13 19.43 -0.35 -7.95
N ASN A 14 18.23 -0.02 -7.50
CA ASN A 14 17.90 1.35 -7.11
C ASN A 14 18.52 1.64 -5.75
N HIS A 15 19.11 2.80 -5.60
CA HIS A 15 19.38 3.32 -4.26
C HIS A 15 18.03 3.67 -3.63
N LEU A 16 17.63 2.93 -2.59
CA LEU A 16 16.48 3.29 -1.79
C LEU A 16 16.85 4.57 -1.01
N PRO A 17 15.91 5.50 -0.84
CA PRO A 17 16.12 6.65 0.03
C PRO A 17 16.46 6.23 1.45
N ASP A 18 17.36 6.95 2.12
CA ASP A 18 17.74 6.69 3.50
C ASP A 18 16.64 7.09 4.51
N ASP A 19 15.80 8.04 4.11
CA ASP A 19 14.71 8.59 4.93
C ASP A 19 13.34 8.31 4.31
N ILE A 20 12.35 8.22 5.19
CA ILE A 20 10.93 8.09 4.82
C ILE A 20 10.20 9.38 5.23
N PHE A 21 9.50 10.00 4.31
CA PHE A 21 8.64 11.14 4.60
C PHE A 21 7.27 10.64 5.09
N PHE A 22 6.81 11.16 6.24
CA PHE A 22 5.52 10.77 6.84
C PHE A 22 4.47 11.83 6.56
N ILE A 23 3.29 11.41 6.10
CA ILE A 23 2.17 12.30 5.81
C ILE A 23 0.84 11.56 5.98
N THR A 24 -0.17 12.25 6.49
CA THR A 24 -1.53 11.73 6.57
C THR A 24 -2.29 11.93 5.25
N THR A 25 -3.32 11.13 5.04
CA THR A 25 -4.20 11.27 3.87
C THR A 25 -4.92 12.62 3.84
N GLN A 26 -5.23 13.21 5.03
CA GLN A 26 -5.83 14.54 5.10
C GLN A 26 -4.83 15.63 4.69
N GLU A 27 -3.60 15.58 5.19
CA GLU A 27 -2.55 16.53 4.78
C GLU A 27 -2.29 16.46 3.26
N LEU A 28 -2.31 15.26 2.67
CA LEU A 28 -2.22 15.09 1.22
C LEU A 28 -3.38 15.76 0.47
N LEU A 29 -4.61 15.66 1.00
CA LEU A 29 -5.75 16.35 0.42
C LEU A 29 -5.58 17.87 0.53
N ASP A 30 -5.12 18.37 1.67
CA ASP A 30 -4.95 19.80 1.90
C ASP A 30 -3.85 20.41 1.02
N MET A 31 -2.76 19.64 0.77
CA MET A 31 -1.68 20.05 -0.13
C MET A 31 -2.10 20.03 -1.61
N TYR A 32 -2.90 19.04 -2.01
CA TYR A 32 -3.28 18.80 -3.42
C TYR A 32 -4.80 18.64 -3.58
N PRO A 33 -5.61 19.69 -3.29
CA PRO A 33 -7.07 19.57 -3.19
C PRO A 33 -7.76 19.23 -4.54
N ASN A 34 -7.11 19.50 -5.66
CA ASN A 34 -7.66 19.26 -6.99
C ASN A 34 -7.20 17.95 -7.64
N MET A 35 -6.38 17.17 -6.93
CA MET A 35 -5.87 15.88 -7.40
C MET A 35 -6.68 14.73 -6.79
N ASN A 36 -6.84 13.64 -7.54
CA ASN A 36 -7.34 12.39 -6.97
C ASN A 36 -6.28 11.72 -6.07
N ALA A 37 -6.68 10.68 -5.31
CA ALA A 37 -5.78 10.01 -4.38
C ALA A 37 -4.47 9.53 -5.02
N LYS A 38 -4.56 8.91 -6.20
CA LYS A 38 -3.38 8.39 -6.90
C LYS A 38 -2.45 9.49 -7.43
N GLU A 39 -3.01 10.58 -7.89
CA GLU A 39 -2.24 11.75 -8.30
C GLU A 39 -1.51 12.40 -7.11
N ARG A 40 -2.16 12.47 -5.94
CA ARG A 40 -1.56 12.95 -4.69
C ARG A 40 -0.38 12.08 -4.26
N GLU A 41 -0.57 10.75 -4.25
CA GLU A 41 0.51 9.79 -3.97
C GLU A 41 1.69 9.96 -4.92
N ASN A 42 1.42 10.06 -6.22
CA ASN A 42 2.45 10.26 -7.22
C ASN A 42 3.22 11.58 -7.00
N ALA A 43 2.51 12.67 -6.71
CA ALA A 43 3.13 13.97 -6.50
C ALA A 43 4.07 13.97 -5.30
N ILE A 44 3.59 13.55 -4.13
CA ILE A 44 4.39 13.55 -2.90
C ILE A 44 5.54 12.53 -2.95
N THR A 45 5.30 11.35 -3.53
CA THR A 45 6.33 10.30 -3.63
C THR A 45 7.41 10.69 -4.62
N LYS A 46 7.06 11.40 -5.69
CA LYS A 46 8.04 11.96 -6.63
C LYS A 46 8.95 13.01 -5.98
N GLU A 47 8.40 13.81 -5.07
CA GLU A 47 9.14 14.85 -4.36
C GLU A 47 10.12 14.27 -3.33
N HIS A 48 9.67 13.27 -2.55
CA HIS A 48 10.42 12.74 -1.41
C HIS A 48 11.13 11.39 -1.67
N GLY A 49 10.81 10.72 -2.77
CA GLY A 49 11.39 9.41 -3.13
C GLY A 49 10.76 8.24 -2.37
N CYS A 50 10.57 8.34 -1.05
CA CYS A 50 9.90 7.36 -0.20
C CYS A 50 8.96 8.06 0.78
N VAL A 51 7.72 7.58 0.87
CA VAL A 51 6.68 8.18 1.70
C VAL A 51 5.91 7.11 2.47
N PHE A 52 5.61 7.39 3.74
CA PHE A 52 4.65 6.62 4.52
C PHE A 52 3.35 7.41 4.61
N VAL A 53 2.34 6.98 3.84
CA VAL A 53 1.01 7.59 3.83
C VAL A 53 0.18 6.97 4.94
N MET A 54 -0.26 7.78 5.89
CA MET A 54 -0.94 7.34 7.11
C MET A 54 -2.43 7.67 7.10
N GLN A 55 -3.17 6.97 8.00
CA GLN A 55 -4.59 7.21 8.29
C GLN A 55 -5.48 7.01 7.06
N ILE A 56 -5.41 5.78 6.52
CA ILE A 56 -6.16 5.36 5.34
C ILE A 56 -7.43 4.61 5.79
N GLY A 57 -8.58 4.96 5.22
CA GLY A 57 -9.85 4.22 5.40
C GLY A 57 -11.04 5.08 5.74
N ASP A 58 -10.88 6.14 6.54
CA ASP A 58 -11.96 7.06 6.87
C ASP A 58 -12.18 8.11 5.78
N LYS A 59 -13.31 8.81 5.86
CA LYS A 59 -13.62 9.94 4.99
C LYS A 59 -12.80 11.16 5.37
N LEU A 60 -12.26 11.82 4.38
CA LEU A 60 -11.56 13.10 4.50
C LEU A 60 -12.54 14.28 4.58
N SER A 61 -12.02 15.48 4.76
CA SER A 61 -12.82 16.71 4.87
C SER A 61 -13.72 17.01 3.65
N ASN A 62 -13.41 16.42 2.50
CA ASN A 62 -14.22 16.50 1.27
C ASN A 62 -15.30 15.40 1.17
N ASN A 63 -15.49 14.57 2.21
CA ASN A 63 -16.37 13.39 2.27
C ASN A 63 -15.99 12.22 1.36
N GLU A 64 -14.81 12.23 0.75
CA GLU A 64 -14.27 11.13 -0.01
C GLU A 64 -13.23 10.36 0.81
N LYS A 65 -13.05 9.08 0.54
CA LYS A 65 -11.94 8.30 1.08
C LYS A 65 -10.70 8.48 0.22
N HIS A 66 -9.52 8.45 0.85
CA HIS A 66 -8.27 8.37 0.10
C HIS A 66 -8.19 7.02 -0.63
N ASP A 67 -8.40 5.94 0.12
CA ASP A 67 -8.51 4.57 -0.40
C ASP A 67 -9.43 3.74 0.49
N GLY A 68 -9.90 2.60 -0.03
CA GLY A 68 -10.73 1.66 0.72
C GLY A 68 -9.90 0.83 1.69
N ARG A 69 -10.44 0.64 2.91
CA ARG A 69 -9.90 -0.29 3.91
C ARG A 69 -11.05 -1.06 4.54
N ALA A 70 -10.82 -2.35 4.82
CA ALA A 70 -11.77 -3.17 5.57
C ALA A 70 -11.94 -2.59 6.98
N PRO A 71 -13.18 -2.50 7.50
CA PRO A 71 -13.44 -1.91 8.81
C PRO A 71 -13.06 -2.84 9.99
N ASP A 72 -12.73 -4.07 9.70
CA ASP A 72 -12.49 -5.15 10.65
C ASP A 72 -11.06 -5.70 10.58
N TYR A 73 -10.12 -4.90 10.14
CA TYR A 73 -8.72 -5.30 9.99
C TYR A 73 -7.78 -4.33 10.73
N ASP A 74 -7.34 -3.24 10.10
CA ASP A 74 -6.51 -2.22 10.74
C ASP A 74 -7.36 -1.07 11.32
N ASP A 75 -6.89 -0.49 12.42
CA ASP A 75 -7.35 0.80 12.89
C ASP A 75 -6.98 1.87 11.85
N TRP A 76 -7.98 2.55 11.31
CA TRP A 76 -7.77 3.55 10.25
C TRP A 76 -6.99 4.79 10.71
N THR A 77 -6.87 5.01 12.00
CA THR A 77 -6.04 6.09 12.56
C THR A 77 -4.59 5.69 12.78
N LEU A 78 -4.29 4.38 12.76
CA LEU A 78 -3.00 3.79 13.11
C LEU A 78 -2.49 2.82 12.03
N ASN A 79 -2.80 3.09 10.78
CA ASN A 79 -2.33 2.34 9.61
C ASN A 79 -1.56 3.23 8.64
N GLY A 80 -0.94 2.61 7.66
CA GLY A 80 -0.32 3.32 6.54
C GLY A 80 0.36 2.40 5.55
N ASP A 81 0.69 2.99 4.40
CA ASP A 81 1.32 2.32 3.28
C ASP A 81 2.67 2.98 2.97
N ILE A 82 3.69 2.16 2.68
CA ILE A 82 4.99 2.64 2.20
C ILE A 82 4.97 2.68 0.68
N LEU A 83 5.18 3.86 0.14
CA LEU A 83 5.26 4.14 -1.29
C LEU A 83 6.68 4.55 -1.67
N PHE A 84 7.18 4.01 -2.78
CA PHE A 84 8.42 4.46 -3.40
C PHE A 84 8.14 5.09 -4.76
N TRP A 85 8.86 6.18 -5.08
CA TRP A 85 8.87 6.67 -6.45
C TRP A 85 9.54 5.65 -7.37
N TYR A 86 8.81 5.19 -8.36
CA TYR A 86 9.27 4.15 -9.26
C TYR A 86 9.52 4.71 -10.67
N GLU A 87 10.76 5.02 -10.93
CA GLU A 87 11.20 5.69 -12.15
C GLU A 87 10.80 4.94 -13.43
N PRO A 88 10.90 3.59 -13.53
CA PRO A 88 10.49 2.89 -14.75
C PRO A 88 9.04 3.10 -15.15
N LEU A 89 8.14 3.33 -14.20
CA LEU A 89 6.71 3.56 -14.45
C LEU A 89 6.28 5.02 -14.22
N GLN A 90 7.19 5.91 -13.80
CA GLN A 90 6.90 7.31 -13.47
C GLN A 90 5.70 7.43 -12.52
N SER A 91 5.63 6.59 -11.51
CA SER A 91 4.52 6.52 -10.55
C SER A 91 4.98 6.05 -9.18
N ALA A 92 4.17 6.30 -8.17
CA ALA A 92 4.33 5.71 -6.85
C ALA A 92 4.07 4.19 -6.93
N LEU A 93 4.92 3.41 -6.28
CA LEU A 93 4.78 1.97 -6.12
C LEU A 93 4.63 1.64 -4.64
N GLU A 94 3.46 1.15 -4.25
CA GLU A 94 3.21 0.65 -2.91
C GLU A 94 3.95 -0.67 -2.70
N ILE A 95 4.82 -0.70 -1.70
CA ILE A 95 5.62 -1.88 -1.36
C ILE A 95 5.10 -2.60 -0.13
N SER A 96 4.58 -1.86 0.83
CA SER A 96 4.14 -2.42 2.12
C SER A 96 2.92 -1.69 2.63
N SER A 97 2.00 -2.43 3.24
CA SER A 97 0.88 -1.91 4.02
C SER A 97 0.96 -2.48 5.43
N MET A 98 0.70 -1.64 6.46
CA MET A 98 0.80 -2.05 7.84
C MET A 98 -0.10 -1.23 8.75
N GLY A 99 -0.40 -1.77 9.93
CA GLY A 99 -1.20 -1.06 10.94
C GLY A 99 -1.28 -1.79 12.27
N ILE A 100 -1.74 -1.04 13.27
CA ILE A 100 -2.27 -1.61 14.49
C ILE A 100 -3.63 -2.21 14.13
N ARG A 101 -3.89 -3.44 14.57
CA ARG A 101 -5.20 -4.09 14.34
C ARG A 101 -6.28 -3.45 15.20
N VAL A 102 -7.51 -3.49 14.73
CA VAL A 102 -8.66 -2.99 15.49
C VAL A 102 -8.74 -3.62 16.86
N ASP A 103 -9.05 -2.81 17.85
CA ASP A 103 -9.50 -3.22 19.18
C ASP A 103 -11.04 -3.24 19.26
N GLU A 104 -11.59 -3.45 20.43
CA GLU A 104 -13.04 -3.51 20.64
C GLU A 104 -13.77 -2.20 20.33
N ASP A 105 -13.13 -1.06 20.57
CA ASP A 105 -13.75 0.25 20.39
C ASP A 105 -13.64 0.68 18.92
N THR A 106 -12.46 0.58 18.32
CA THR A 106 -12.24 0.93 16.91
C THR A 106 -12.97 0.00 15.96
N LEU A 107 -13.07 -1.30 16.28
CA LEU A 107 -13.88 -2.25 15.51
C LEU A 107 -15.33 -1.79 15.43
N LEU A 108 -15.95 -1.49 16.58
CA LEU A 108 -17.36 -1.04 16.62
C LEU A 108 -17.57 0.27 15.86
N GLU A 109 -16.66 1.23 16.03
CA GLU A 109 -16.72 2.53 15.35
C GLU A 109 -16.64 2.36 13.83
N GLN A 110 -15.67 1.58 13.34
CA GLN A 110 -15.45 1.38 11.92
C GLN A 110 -16.56 0.57 11.27
N LEU A 111 -17.07 -0.49 11.93
CA LEU A 111 -18.24 -1.25 11.44
C LEU A 111 -19.50 -0.37 11.36
N LYS A 112 -19.69 0.56 12.31
CA LYS A 112 -20.78 1.51 12.27
C LYS A 112 -20.64 2.51 11.12
N LYS A 113 -19.43 3.04 10.87
CA LYS A 113 -19.18 3.94 9.75
C LYS A 113 -19.46 3.29 8.39
N GLU A 114 -19.17 1.98 8.26
CA GLU A 114 -19.42 1.20 7.04
C GLU A 114 -20.82 0.56 6.98
N ASN A 115 -21.71 0.81 7.97
CA ASN A 115 -23.04 0.24 8.04
C ASN A 115 -23.09 -1.31 7.97
N CYS A 116 -22.14 -1.97 8.63
CA CYS A 116 -22.00 -3.43 8.66
C CYS A 116 -21.89 -3.99 10.09
N LEU A 117 -22.66 -3.44 11.03
CA LEU A 117 -22.69 -3.87 12.44
C LEU A 117 -23.14 -5.32 12.63
N GLU A 118 -23.82 -5.93 11.66
CA GLU A 118 -24.17 -7.35 11.68
C GLU A 118 -22.94 -8.25 11.77
N ARG A 119 -21.76 -7.79 11.36
CA ARG A 119 -20.49 -8.52 11.48
C ARG A 119 -20.07 -8.75 12.93
N CYS A 120 -20.57 -7.96 13.88
CA CYS A 120 -20.31 -8.18 15.31
C CYS A 120 -20.75 -9.59 15.76
N GLU A 121 -21.68 -10.23 15.04
CA GLU A 121 -22.14 -11.58 15.33
C GLU A 121 -21.18 -12.69 14.85
N LEU A 122 -20.19 -12.37 14.02
CA LEU A 122 -19.21 -13.33 13.54
C LEU A 122 -18.24 -13.75 14.68
N PRO A 123 -17.76 -15.01 14.66
CA PRO A 123 -16.93 -15.53 15.75
C PRO A 123 -15.67 -14.71 16.06
N PHE A 124 -14.95 -14.26 15.02
CA PHE A 124 -13.73 -13.46 15.19
C PHE A 124 -14.02 -12.09 15.80
N HIS A 125 -15.08 -11.41 15.33
CA HIS A 125 -15.49 -10.10 15.85
C HIS A 125 -15.94 -10.20 17.32
N LYS A 126 -16.73 -11.23 17.67
CA LYS A 126 -17.11 -11.50 19.07
C LYS A 126 -15.88 -11.70 19.97
N ALA A 127 -14.90 -12.42 19.51
CA ALA A 127 -13.68 -12.66 20.28
C ALA A 127 -12.88 -11.36 20.53
N ILE A 128 -12.84 -10.44 19.56
CA ILE A 128 -12.27 -9.10 19.77
C ILE A 128 -13.09 -8.33 20.80
N LEU A 129 -14.40 -8.21 20.58
CA LEU A 129 -15.32 -7.45 21.45
C LEU A 129 -15.32 -7.95 22.90
N ASN A 130 -15.15 -9.26 23.11
CA ASN A 130 -15.04 -9.88 24.43
C ASN A 130 -13.62 -9.82 25.02
N LYS A 131 -12.64 -9.22 24.32
CA LYS A 131 -11.23 -9.17 24.76
C LYS A 131 -10.57 -10.55 24.94
N GLU A 132 -10.99 -11.52 24.13
CA GLU A 132 -10.48 -12.88 24.14
C GLU A 132 -9.20 -13.02 23.30
N LEU A 133 -8.92 -12.05 22.42
CA LEU A 133 -7.75 -12.02 21.54
C LEU A 133 -6.74 -10.97 21.99
N PRO A 134 -5.43 -11.22 21.79
CA PRO A 134 -4.40 -10.23 22.09
C PRO A 134 -4.47 -9.05 21.11
N TYR A 135 -4.10 -7.87 21.56
CA TYR A 135 -3.85 -6.73 20.66
C TYR A 135 -2.63 -7.02 19.80
N THR A 136 -2.74 -6.72 18.53
CA THR A 136 -1.71 -7.04 17.55
C THR A 136 -1.44 -5.89 16.60
N LEU A 137 -0.27 -5.90 16.03
CA LEU A 137 0.09 -5.12 14.86
C LEU A 137 0.50 -6.08 13.74
N GLY A 138 0.42 -5.63 12.52
CA GLY A 138 0.88 -6.45 11.41
C GLY A 138 1.08 -5.63 10.14
N GLY A 139 1.79 -6.23 9.23
CA GLY A 139 2.03 -5.65 7.92
C GLY A 139 2.41 -6.72 6.92
N GLY A 140 2.29 -6.36 5.64
CA GLY A 140 2.69 -7.20 4.53
C GLY A 140 3.62 -6.45 3.60
N ILE A 141 4.67 -7.12 3.13
CA ILE A 141 5.53 -6.61 2.06
C ILE A 141 5.16 -7.35 0.78
N GLY A 142 4.84 -6.62 -0.29
CA GLY A 142 4.58 -7.18 -1.60
C GLY A 142 5.85 -7.75 -2.21
N GLN A 143 6.06 -9.07 -2.11
CA GLN A 143 7.30 -9.71 -2.56
C GLN A 143 7.61 -9.40 -4.02
N SER A 144 6.65 -9.56 -4.91
CA SER A 144 6.84 -9.28 -6.34
C SER A 144 7.06 -7.78 -6.62
N ARG A 145 6.35 -6.90 -5.92
CA ARG A 145 6.58 -5.45 -6.03
C ARG A 145 7.98 -5.06 -5.54
N LEU A 146 8.45 -5.66 -4.45
CA LEU A 146 9.82 -5.46 -3.97
C LEU A 146 10.85 -5.96 -4.98
N CYS A 147 10.62 -7.11 -5.61
CA CYS A 147 11.47 -7.60 -6.70
C CYS A 147 11.46 -6.65 -7.90
N MET A 148 10.28 -6.13 -8.30
CA MET A 148 10.19 -5.11 -9.36
C MET A 148 11.02 -3.88 -9.02
N LEU A 149 10.87 -3.35 -7.79
CA LEU A 149 11.60 -2.16 -7.33
C LEU A 149 13.10 -2.36 -7.42
N LEU A 150 13.62 -3.45 -6.83
CA LEU A 150 15.06 -3.75 -6.76
C LEU A 150 15.68 -4.10 -8.12
N LEU A 151 14.90 -4.71 -9.02
CA LEU A 151 15.37 -5.16 -10.34
C LEU A 151 14.99 -4.20 -11.48
N LYS A 152 14.35 -3.07 -11.17
CA LYS A 152 13.88 -2.07 -12.14
C LYS A 152 13.01 -2.64 -13.26
N LYS A 153 12.04 -3.50 -12.89
CA LYS A 153 11.17 -4.19 -13.84
C LYS A 153 9.92 -3.38 -14.19
N ALA A 154 9.59 -3.31 -15.47
CA ALA A 154 8.45 -2.54 -15.95
C ALA A 154 7.10 -3.24 -15.71
N HIS A 155 7.09 -4.57 -15.61
CA HIS A 155 5.88 -5.35 -15.41
C HIS A 155 6.07 -6.44 -14.35
N ILE A 156 5.04 -6.66 -13.52
CA ILE A 156 5.10 -7.67 -12.44
C ILE A 156 5.31 -9.10 -12.97
N GLY A 157 4.87 -9.38 -14.18
CA GLY A 157 5.09 -10.65 -14.87
C GLY A 157 6.56 -10.98 -15.14
N GLU A 158 7.47 -10.01 -15.06
CA GLU A 158 8.91 -10.26 -15.17
C GLU A 158 9.51 -10.90 -13.90
N VAL A 159 8.77 -10.85 -12.78
CA VAL A 159 9.22 -11.34 -11.47
C VAL A 159 8.25 -12.33 -10.83
N GLN A 160 7.09 -12.56 -11.46
CA GLN A 160 6.05 -13.43 -10.95
C GLN A 160 5.38 -14.17 -12.11
N ALA A 161 5.44 -15.50 -12.09
CA ALA A 161 4.70 -16.33 -13.04
C ALA A 161 3.19 -16.28 -12.71
N SER A 162 2.38 -16.08 -13.76
CA SER A 162 0.91 -16.07 -13.66
C SER A 162 0.29 -16.36 -15.04
N LEU A 163 -1.04 -16.40 -15.07
CA LEU A 163 -1.78 -16.42 -16.34
C LEU A 163 -2.07 -14.96 -16.75
N TRP A 164 -1.55 -14.57 -17.89
CA TRP A 164 -1.69 -13.24 -18.43
C TRP A 164 -2.55 -13.25 -19.70
N PRO A 165 -3.37 -12.24 -19.94
CA PRO A 165 -4.09 -12.07 -21.21
C PRO A 165 -3.13 -12.02 -22.41
N GLU A 166 -3.50 -12.64 -23.53
CA GLU A 166 -2.62 -12.72 -24.73
C GLU A 166 -2.23 -11.34 -25.27
N ASP A 167 -3.15 -10.38 -25.30
CA ASP A 167 -2.90 -9.00 -25.72
C ASP A 167 -1.90 -8.27 -24.82
N MET A 168 -1.88 -8.57 -23.52
CA MET A 168 -0.88 -8.07 -22.59
C MET A 168 0.50 -8.68 -22.86
N VAL A 169 0.57 -10.00 -23.05
CA VAL A 169 1.82 -10.70 -23.41
C VAL A 169 2.40 -10.14 -24.69
N ASP A 170 1.57 -9.97 -25.72
CA ASP A 170 1.98 -9.39 -27.00
C ASP A 170 2.50 -7.94 -26.85
N THR A 171 1.83 -7.15 -26.02
CA THR A 171 2.25 -5.78 -25.73
C THR A 171 3.59 -5.74 -25.01
N CYS A 172 3.79 -6.60 -24.03
CA CYS A 172 5.06 -6.72 -23.30
C CYS A 172 6.20 -7.13 -24.24
N LEU A 173 5.99 -8.16 -25.07
CA LEU A 173 6.98 -8.62 -26.06
C LEU A 173 7.37 -7.53 -27.06
N LYS A 174 6.41 -6.76 -27.58
CA LYS A 174 6.67 -5.63 -28.48
C LYS A 174 7.53 -4.53 -27.85
N ASN A 175 7.51 -4.42 -26.52
CA ASN A 175 8.28 -3.45 -25.75
C ASN A 175 9.53 -4.06 -25.10
N ASN A 176 9.97 -5.25 -25.50
CA ASN A 176 11.10 -5.97 -24.96
C ASN A 176 10.96 -6.29 -23.44
N ILE A 177 9.74 -6.45 -22.96
CA ILE A 177 9.42 -6.89 -21.59
C ILE A 177 9.16 -8.39 -21.64
N GLN A 178 10.05 -9.17 -21.04
CA GLN A 178 9.94 -10.63 -21.01
C GLN A 178 9.18 -11.06 -19.76
N ILE A 179 7.98 -11.59 -19.96
CA ILE A 179 7.14 -12.17 -18.90
C ILE A 179 7.53 -13.64 -18.65
N LEU A 180 7.51 -14.06 -17.35
CA LEU A 180 7.82 -15.42 -16.90
C LEU A 180 6.67 -16.39 -17.21
#